data_af712798acca69ded44874c7198aa70a
#
_entry.id   af712798acca69ded44874c7198aa70a
#
_cell.length_a   1.000
_cell.length_b   1.000
_cell.length_c   1.000
_cell.angle_alpha   90.00
_cell.angle_beta   90.00
_cell.angle_gamma   90.00
#
_symmetry.space_group_name_H-M   'P 1'
#
loop_
_entity.id
_entity.type
_entity.pdbx_description
1 polymer ?
#
loop_
_entity_poly.entity_id
_entity_poly.type
_entity_poly.pdbx_seq_one_letter_code
_entity_poly.pdbx_strand_id
1 'polypeptide(L)'
;MAIEGAPQGWLSDYRAKGSGSNADVGVLLVHGFTGSPASMRPFAHFLNEKGYQVSVPVIPGHASRWQDLNKVHWSSWAQKVEQELVELKKTCRKVFIVGLSMGGGNSLYVAADHQDKVDGIILVNPMIHIPGLQIKFVSIISKVQKSRASVGDDIKKPGVTEWGYDALPIKGVAQLYKYLKLARKRLPRIKTPVLLFHSVDDHTLDVSNTEIILDEIGSSDKQRIELLNSYHVATLDYDADIIFENARLFIQERS
;
A
#
# COMPACT_ATOMS: atom_id res chain seq x y z
N MET A 1 14.48 13.59 -11.61
CA MET A 1 14.02 13.46 -12.99
C MET A 1 12.59 12.93 -12.96
N ALA A 2 11.83 13.01 -14.03
CA ALA A 2 10.56 12.31 -14.14
C ALA A 2 10.83 10.80 -14.28
N ILE A 3 9.87 9.96 -13.91
CA ILE A 3 9.96 8.51 -14.09
C ILE A 3 9.87 8.21 -15.60
N GLU A 4 10.90 7.60 -16.15
CA GLU A 4 10.99 7.25 -17.58
C GLU A 4 10.87 5.75 -17.79
N GLY A 5 10.41 5.33 -18.98
CA GLY A 5 10.34 3.93 -19.38
C GLY A 5 9.12 3.14 -18.87
N ALA A 6 8.23 3.76 -18.09
CA ALA A 6 7.02 3.08 -17.65
C ALA A 6 6.07 2.84 -18.84
N PRO A 7 5.37 1.69 -18.90
CA PRO A 7 4.34 1.47 -19.90
C PRO A 7 3.26 2.56 -19.87
N GLN A 8 2.68 2.86 -21.02
CA GLN A 8 1.66 3.91 -21.14
C GLN A 8 0.52 3.68 -20.14
N GLY A 9 0.19 4.72 -19.35
CA GLY A 9 -0.90 4.70 -18.38
C GLY A 9 -0.57 4.01 -17.04
N TRP A 10 0.61 3.39 -16.86
CA TRP A 10 0.94 2.70 -15.61
C TRP A 10 1.23 3.63 -14.44
N LEU A 11 1.56 4.87 -14.71
CA LEU A 11 1.79 5.91 -13.70
C LEU A 11 0.54 6.76 -13.38
N SER A 12 -0.63 6.42 -13.93
CA SER A 12 -1.89 7.13 -13.70
C SER A 12 -2.87 6.30 -12.88
N ASP A 13 -3.91 6.96 -12.36
CA ASP A 13 -5.06 6.27 -11.74
C ASP A 13 -5.58 5.16 -12.67
N TYR A 14 -5.90 4.02 -12.09
CA TYR A 14 -6.55 2.93 -12.82
C TYR A 14 -7.85 2.54 -12.15
N ARG A 15 -8.91 2.45 -12.95
CA ARG A 15 -10.21 1.94 -12.50
C ARG A 15 -10.78 1.02 -13.57
N ALA A 16 -11.32 -0.12 -13.12
CA ALA A 16 -12.05 -1.02 -13.98
C ALA A 16 -13.34 -1.47 -13.28
N LYS A 17 -14.43 -1.49 -14.02
CA LYS A 17 -15.72 -1.98 -13.52
C LYS A 17 -15.66 -3.48 -13.30
N GLY A 18 -16.41 -3.95 -12.31
CA GLY A 18 -16.63 -5.38 -12.09
C GLY A 18 -17.57 -5.99 -13.12
N SER A 19 -17.58 -7.30 -13.19
CA SER A 19 -18.44 -8.10 -14.09
C SER A 19 -18.90 -9.40 -13.40
N GLY A 20 -19.97 -9.99 -13.92
CA GLY A 20 -20.49 -11.26 -13.41
C GLY A 20 -20.93 -11.20 -11.94
N SER A 21 -20.75 -12.29 -11.21
CA SER A 21 -21.16 -12.43 -9.81
C SER A 21 -20.41 -11.55 -8.83
N ASN A 22 -19.22 -11.05 -9.20
CA ASN A 22 -18.36 -10.23 -8.35
C ASN A 22 -18.44 -8.73 -8.68
N ALA A 23 -19.37 -8.31 -9.56
CA ALA A 23 -19.48 -6.95 -10.07
C ALA A 23 -19.71 -5.90 -8.97
N ASP A 24 -20.34 -6.28 -7.86
CA ASP A 24 -20.65 -5.43 -6.71
C ASP A 24 -19.63 -5.55 -5.55
N VAL A 25 -18.47 -6.18 -5.81
CA VAL A 25 -17.36 -6.28 -4.87
C VAL A 25 -16.20 -5.40 -5.37
N GLY A 26 -15.86 -4.38 -4.60
CA GLY A 26 -14.81 -3.41 -4.91
C GLY A 26 -13.49 -3.73 -4.20
N VAL A 27 -12.37 -3.50 -4.88
CA VAL A 27 -11.03 -3.60 -4.31
C VAL A 27 -10.25 -2.33 -4.58
N LEU A 28 -9.85 -1.64 -3.51
CA LEU A 28 -8.99 -0.47 -3.54
C LEU A 28 -7.54 -0.88 -3.31
N LEU A 29 -6.65 -0.65 -4.27
CA LEU A 29 -5.25 -1.05 -4.17
C LEU A 29 -4.34 0.18 -4.02
N VAL A 30 -3.57 0.24 -2.93
CA VAL A 30 -2.78 1.41 -2.51
C VAL A 30 -1.29 1.08 -2.55
N HIS A 31 -0.53 1.81 -3.38
CA HIS A 31 0.91 1.61 -3.59
C HIS A 31 1.78 2.19 -2.45
N GLY A 32 3.07 1.87 -2.47
CA GLY A 32 4.07 2.25 -1.48
C GLY A 32 4.60 3.70 -1.61
N PHE A 33 5.42 4.11 -0.62
CA PHE A 33 6.13 5.39 -0.60
C PHE A 33 7.20 5.40 -1.70
N THR A 34 7.32 6.51 -2.41
CA THR A 34 8.17 6.68 -3.61
C THR A 34 7.78 5.85 -4.82
N GLY A 35 6.96 4.81 -4.65
CA GLY A 35 6.46 3.97 -5.73
C GLY A 35 5.36 4.63 -6.57
N SER A 36 4.66 3.82 -7.35
CA SER A 36 3.61 4.28 -8.24
C SER A 36 2.47 3.24 -8.35
N PRO A 37 1.35 3.56 -9.00
CA PRO A 37 0.31 2.57 -9.31
C PRO A 37 0.83 1.33 -10.04
N ALA A 38 1.96 1.43 -10.74
CA ALA A 38 2.55 0.32 -11.47
C ALA A 38 2.81 -0.91 -10.59
N SER A 39 3.22 -0.72 -9.32
CA SER A 39 3.44 -1.83 -8.39
C SER A 39 2.17 -2.62 -8.04
N MET A 40 0.99 -2.04 -8.26
CA MET A 40 -0.31 -2.66 -7.95
C MET A 40 -1.10 -3.06 -9.20
N ARG A 41 -0.64 -2.66 -10.39
CA ARG A 41 -1.36 -2.91 -11.66
C ARG A 41 -1.58 -4.37 -11.98
N PRO A 42 -0.56 -5.26 -11.93
CA PRO A 42 -0.77 -6.68 -12.21
C PRO A 42 -1.81 -7.30 -11.27
N PHE A 43 -1.76 -6.95 -9.99
CA PHE A 43 -2.74 -7.41 -9.00
C PHE A 43 -4.17 -6.92 -9.31
N ALA A 44 -4.31 -5.64 -9.67
CA ALA A 44 -5.60 -5.08 -10.06
C ALA A 44 -6.16 -5.74 -11.33
N HIS A 45 -5.33 -6.01 -12.34
CA HIS A 45 -5.73 -6.74 -13.54
C HIS A 45 -6.22 -8.14 -13.21
N PHE A 46 -5.44 -8.90 -12.43
CA PHE A 46 -5.83 -10.23 -11.97
C PHE A 46 -7.22 -10.23 -11.28
N LEU A 47 -7.45 -9.31 -10.34
CA LEU A 47 -8.74 -9.23 -9.64
C LEU A 47 -9.88 -8.82 -10.58
N ASN A 48 -9.64 -7.90 -11.50
CA ASN A 48 -10.65 -7.47 -12.47
C ASN A 48 -11.03 -8.59 -13.45
N GLU A 49 -10.07 -9.42 -13.89
CA GLU A 49 -10.33 -10.63 -14.67
C GLU A 49 -11.20 -11.65 -13.92
N LYS A 50 -11.18 -11.65 -12.58
CA LYS A 50 -12.07 -12.45 -11.72
C LYS A 50 -13.41 -11.76 -11.44
N GLY A 51 -13.69 -10.63 -12.10
CA GLY A 51 -14.95 -9.91 -12.03
C GLY A 51 -15.04 -8.83 -10.96
N TYR A 52 -14.02 -8.59 -10.16
CA TYR A 52 -14.05 -7.54 -9.13
C TYR A 52 -13.91 -6.14 -9.74
N GLN A 53 -14.61 -5.17 -9.14
CA GLN A 53 -14.38 -3.76 -9.46
C GLN A 53 -13.10 -3.29 -8.76
N VAL A 54 -12.18 -2.63 -9.48
CA VAL A 54 -10.89 -2.23 -8.92
C VAL A 54 -10.63 -0.73 -9.06
N SER A 55 -9.91 -0.18 -8.07
CA SER A 55 -9.36 1.18 -8.10
C SER A 55 -7.92 1.18 -7.61
N VAL A 56 -7.01 1.76 -8.40
CA VAL A 56 -5.59 1.96 -8.05
C VAL A 56 -5.28 3.45 -8.21
N PRO A 57 -5.43 4.27 -7.16
CA PRO A 57 -5.16 5.69 -7.23
C PRO A 57 -3.67 6.02 -7.26
N VAL A 58 -3.30 7.12 -7.89
CA VAL A 58 -2.03 7.82 -7.64
C VAL A 58 -2.15 8.54 -6.30
N ILE A 59 -1.33 8.15 -5.33
CA ILE A 59 -1.24 8.85 -4.06
C ILE A 59 -0.55 10.21 -4.25
N PRO A 60 -1.09 11.33 -3.73
CA PRO A 60 -0.57 12.67 -3.98
C PRO A 60 0.94 12.80 -3.78
N GLY A 61 1.61 13.44 -4.73
CA GLY A 61 3.06 13.63 -4.75
C GLY A 61 3.86 12.47 -5.34
N HIS A 62 3.20 11.37 -5.75
CA HIS A 62 3.82 10.21 -6.39
C HIS A 62 3.62 10.23 -7.92
N ALA A 63 4.26 9.29 -8.62
CA ALA A 63 4.17 9.11 -10.07
C ALA A 63 4.50 10.37 -10.91
N SER A 64 5.32 11.30 -10.39
CA SER A 64 5.74 12.54 -11.05
C SER A 64 7.24 12.77 -10.87
N ARG A 65 7.63 13.58 -9.88
CA ARG A 65 9.01 13.84 -9.48
C ARG A 65 9.13 13.78 -7.97
N TRP A 66 10.23 13.26 -7.42
CA TRP A 66 10.44 13.16 -5.98
C TRP A 66 10.28 14.51 -5.24
N GLN A 67 10.56 15.66 -5.92
CA GLN A 67 10.39 16.99 -5.36
C GLN A 67 8.93 17.32 -5.03
N ASP A 68 7.99 16.73 -5.76
CA ASP A 68 6.57 16.95 -5.54
C ASP A 68 6.11 16.27 -4.24
N LEU A 69 6.67 15.12 -3.90
CA LEU A 69 6.41 14.45 -2.63
C LEU A 69 6.89 15.26 -1.40
N ASN A 70 7.94 16.10 -1.57
CA ASN A 70 8.38 17.04 -0.53
C ASN A 70 7.40 18.21 -0.28
N LYS A 71 6.41 18.41 -1.14
CA LYS A 71 5.41 19.50 -1.03
C LYS A 71 4.09 19.03 -0.42
N VAL A 72 3.89 17.71 -0.33
CA VAL A 72 2.62 17.12 0.09
C VAL A 72 2.58 16.93 1.60
N HIS A 73 1.45 17.23 2.22
CA HIS A 73 1.18 16.89 3.61
C HIS A 73 0.57 15.48 3.67
N TRP A 74 0.91 14.71 4.70
CA TRP A 74 0.44 13.32 4.87
C TRP A 74 -1.09 13.15 4.81
N SER A 75 -1.84 14.17 5.28
CA SER A 75 -3.31 14.11 5.26
C SER A 75 -3.90 13.98 3.85
N SER A 76 -3.20 14.48 2.83
CA SER A 76 -3.65 14.32 1.44
C SER A 76 -3.58 12.86 0.97
N TRP A 77 -2.66 12.05 1.54
CA TRP A 77 -2.57 10.62 1.25
C TRP A 77 -3.79 9.89 1.83
N ALA A 78 -4.11 10.13 3.12
CA ALA A 78 -5.29 9.56 3.74
C ALA A 78 -6.57 9.99 3.02
N GLN A 79 -6.71 11.28 2.72
CA GLN A 79 -7.87 11.84 2.02
C GLN A 79 -8.08 11.20 0.63
N LYS A 80 -6.99 10.94 -0.13
CA LYS A 80 -7.11 10.28 -1.43
C LYS A 80 -7.64 8.86 -1.29
N VAL A 81 -7.15 8.07 -0.33
CA VAL A 81 -7.62 6.70 -0.08
C VAL A 81 -9.08 6.70 0.41
N GLU A 82 -9.44 7.63 1.28
CA GLU A 82 -10.81 7.79 1.77
C GLU A 82 -11.78 8.16 0.63
N GLN A 83 -11.39 9.08 -0.25
CA GLN A 83 -12.20 9.46 -1.43
C GLN A 83 -12.45 8.26 -2.34
N GLU A 84 -11.41 7.45 -2.63
CA GLU A 84 -11.55 6.25 -3.47
C GLU A 84 -12.42 5.17 -2.80
N LEU A 85 -12.30 4.99 -1.48
CA LEU A 85 -13.16 4.09 -0.70
C LEU A 85 -14.63 4.52 -0.81
N VAL A 86 -14.92 5.80 -0.59
CA VAL A 86 -16.28 6.35 -0.69
C VAL A 86 -16.82 6.21 -2.12
N GLU A 87 -15.98 6.40 -3.14
CA GLU A 87 -16.39 6.25 -4.54
C GLU A 87 -16.75 4.79 -4.88
N LEU A 88 -15.94 3.82 -4.42
CA LEU A 88 -16.25 2.39 -4.59
C LEU A 88 -17.55 2.00 -3.88
N LYS A 89 -17.78 2.52 -2.68
CA LYS A 89 -19.02 2.21 -1.91
C LYS A 89 -20.30 2.71 -2.58
N LYS A 90 -20.25 3.62 -3.57
CA LYS A 90 -21.43 4.02 -4.34
C LYS A 90 -21.98 2.91 -5.25
N THR A 91 -21.10 2.00 -5.68
CA THR A 91 -21.42 0.95 -6.66
C THR A 91 -21.16 -0.46 -6.13
N CYS A 92 -20.42 -0.60 -5.03
CA CYS A 92 -20.05 -1.88 -4.46
C CYS A 92 -20.71 -2.10 -3.11
N ARG A 93 -21.35 -3.26 -2.94
CA ARG A 93 -21.90 -3.73 -1.67
C ARG A 93 -20.80 -4.03 -0.67
N LYS A 94 -19.72 -4.68 -1.13
CA LYS A 94 -18.52 -5.02 -0.36
C LYS A 94 -17.32 -4.28 -0.88
N VAL A 95 -16.43 -3.80 0.00
CA VAL A 95 -15.17 -3.17 -0.39
C VAL A 95 -14.02 -3.66 0.48
N PHE A 96 -12.96 -4.09 -0.19
CA PHE A 96 -11.69 -4.50 0.41
C PHE A 96 -10.60 -3.49 0.08
N ILE A 97 -9.65 -3.30 1.01
CA ILE A 97 -8.49 -2.43 0.76
C ILE A 97 -7.23 -3.27 0.78
N VAL A 98 -6.43 -3.16 -0.28
CA VAL A 98 -5.11 -3.79 -0.41
C VAL A 98 -4.05 -2.70 -0.28
N GLY A 99 -3.04 -2.89 0.56
CA GLY A 99 -1.97 -1.92 0.72
C GLY A 99 -0.58 -2.54 0.71
N LEU A 100 0.30 -2.01 -0.15
CA LEU A 100 1.73 -2.34 -0.20
C LEU A 100 2.53 -1.32 0.60
N SER A 101 3.39 -1.75 1.53
CA SER A 101 4.34 -0.86 2.24
C SER A 101 3.62 0.30 2.95
N MET A 102 3.96 1.57 2.64
CA MET A 102 3.20 2.75 3.10
C MET A 102 1.71 2.64 2.78
N GLY A 103 1.34 2.06 1.65
CA GLY A 103 -0.05 1.81 1.29
C GLY A 103 -0.77 0.95 2.32
N GLY A 104 -0.08 0.01 2.96
CA GLY A 104 -0.60 -0.77 4.09
C GLY A 104 -0.89 0.11 5.31
N GLY A 105 0.05 0.97 5.71
CA GLY A 105 -0.16 1.95 6.79
C GLY A 105 -1.30 2.91 6.48
N ASN A 106 -1.46 3.32 5.21
CA ASN A 106 -2.54 4.17 4.73
C ASN A 106 -3.90 3.46 4.81
N SER A 107 -3.94 2.21 4.38
CA SER A 107 -5.14 1.36 4.46
C SER A 107 -5.61 1.17 5.90
N LEU A 108 -4.69 0.88 6.82
CA LEU A 108 -4.98 0.73 8.24
C LEU A 108 -5.49 2.04 8.86
N TYR A 109 -4.87 3.19 8.51
CA TYR A 109 -5.30 4.49 9.00
C TYR A 109 -6.75 4.80 8.61
N VAL A 110 -7.09 4.60 7.32
CA VAL A 110 -8.42 4.90 6.79
C VAL A 110 -9.45 3.89 7.30
N ALA A 111 -9.12 2.60 7.29
CA ALA A 111 -10.02 1.55 7.77
C ALA A 111 -10.44 1.73 9.24
N ALA A 112 -9.55 2.27 10.10
CA ALA A 112 -9.87 2.52 11.50
C ALA A 112 -11.03 3.50 11.72
N ASP A 113 -11.22 4.44 10.81
CA ASP A 113 -12.28 5.44 10.86
C ASP A 113 -13.50 5.09 9.98
N HIS A 114 -13.39 4.05 9.12
CA HIS A 114 -14.41 3.66 8.14
C HIS A 114 -14.71 2.15 8.15
N GLN A 115 -14.75 1.52 9.33
CA GLN A 115 -14.99 0.08 9.47
C GLN A 115 -16.36 -0.36 8.93
N ASP A 116 -17.33 0.53 8.89
CA ASP A 116 -18.64 0.33 8.27
C ASP A 116 -18.59 0.22 6.74
N LYS A 117 -17.47 0.63 6.14
CA LYS A 117 -17.26 0.65 4.68
C LYS A 117 -16.21 -0.35 4.19
N VAL A 118 -15.41 -0.91 5.10
CA VAL A 118 -14.29 -1.81 4.77
C VAL A 118 -14.59 -3.21 5.28
N ASP A 119 -14.78 -4.14 4.38
CA ASP A 119 -15.16 -5.53 4.67
C ASP A 119 -13.94 -6.45 4.92
N GLY A 120 -12.74 -6.02 4.49
CA GLY A 120 -11.47 -6.71 4.76
C GLY A 120 -10.26 -5.86 4.35
N ILE A 121 -9.14 -6.10 5.01
CA ILE A 121 -7.87 -5.42 4.76
C ILE A 121 -6.83 -6.46 4.35
N ILE A 122 -6.11 -6.20 3.25
CA ILE A 122 -5.06 -7.07 2.73
C ILE A 122 -3.77 -6.25 2.71
N LEU A 123 -2.75 -6.74 3.37
CA LEU A 123 -1.49 -6.03 3.57
C LEU A 123 -0.34 -6.82 2.95
N VAL A 124 0.49 -6.17 2.15
CA VAL A 124 1.71 -6.75 1.58
C VAL A 124 2.89 -5.95 2.08
N ASN A 125 3.78 -6.59 2.85
CA ASN A 125 4.94 -5.95 3.47
C ASN A 125 4.61 -4.56 4.04
N PRO A 126 3.61 -4.46 4.95
CA PRO A 126 3.07 -3.18 5.38
C PRO A 126 4.04 -2.39 6.24
N MET A 127 4.06 -1.06 6.05
CA MET A 127 4.83 -0.15 6.89
C MET A 127 3.94 0.48 7.96
N ILE A 128 4.29 0.33 9.24
CA ILE A 128 3.60 0.94 10.39
C ILE A 128 4.55 1.73 11.29
N HIS A 129 5.84 1.47 11.19
CA HIS A 129 6.86 2.25 11.88
C HIS A 129 8.17 2.31 11.07
N ILE A 130 9.02 3.27 11.40
CA ILE A 130 10.39 3.39 10.88
C ILE A 130 11.31 3.30 12.09
N PRO A 131 12.16 2.25 12.20
CA PRO A 131 13.04 2.06 13.35
C PRO A 131 14.20 3.07 13.35
N GLY A 132 14.86 3.18 14.50
CA GLY A 132 16.08 3.95 14.68
C GLY A 132 15.89 5.34 15.28
N LEU A 133 16.96 5.85 15.93
CA LEU A 133 16.93 7.14 16.60
C LEU A 133 16.97 8.32 15.62
N GLN A 134 17.63 8.17 14.48
CA GLN A 134 17.81 9.23 13.48
C GLN A 134 16.48 9.72 12.91
N ILE A 135 15.48 8.85 12.79
CA ILE A 135 14.17 9.21 12.26
C ILE A 135 13.45 10.25 13.13
N LYS A 136 13.73 10.28 14.43
CA LYS A 136 13.16 11.27 15.36
C LYS A 136 13.60 12.71 15.01
N PHE A 137 14.76 12.85 14.36
CA PHE A 137 15.33 14.13 13.94
C PHE A 137 15.05 14.45 12.46
N VAL A 138 14.34 13.59 11.73
CA VAL A 138 14.10 13.77 10.29
C VAL A 138 13.46 15.12 9.94
N SER A 139 12.60 15.66 10.80
CA SER A 139 11.99 16.99 10.61
C SER A 139 13.02 18.13 10.67
N ILE A 140 14.11 17.97 11.43
CA ILE A 140 15.22 18.93 11.50
C ILE A 140 16.11 18.74 10.27
N ILE A 141 16.47 17.50 9.97
CA ILE A 141 17.32 17.13 8.81
C ILE A 141 16.67 17.63 7.50
N SER A 142 15.35 17.54 7.39
CA SER A 142 14.61 17.97 6.20
C SER A 142 14.71 19.48 5.88
N LYS A 143 15.16 20.30 6.83
CA LYS A 143 15.37 21.74 6.60
C LYS A 143 16.65 22.00 5.79
N VAL A 144 17.65 21.13 5.90
CA VAL A 144 18.97 21.28 5.26
C VAL A 144 19.20 20.27 4.14
N GLN A 145 18.59 19.10 4.20
CA GLN A 145 18.75 18.05 3.19
C GLN A 145 17.41 17.79 2.48
N LYS A 146 17.40 17.89 1.14
CA LYS A 146 16.16 17.75 0.33
C LYS A 146 15.88 16.30 -0.04
N SER A 147 16.92 15.49 -0.30
CA SER A 147 16.80 14.07 -0.69
C SER A 147 18.04 13.28 -0.29
N ARG A 148 17.90 11.95 -0.30
CA ARG A 148 18.99 10.96 -0.29
C ARG A 148 18.80 10.01 -1.47
N ALA A 149 19.81 9.24 -1.83
CA ALA A 149 19.65 8.15 -2.78
C ALA A 149 18.58 7.16 -2.26
N SER A 150 17.71 6.72 -3.14
CA SER A 150 16.77 5.62 -2.85
C SER A 150 17.49 4.28 -2.99
N VAL A 151 17.00 3.25 -2.32
CA VAL A 151 17.52 1.88 -2.50
C VAL A 151 17.12 1.32 -3.87
N GLY A 152 16.14 1.96 -4.56
CA GLY A 152 15.61 1.47 -5.83
C GLY A 152 14.57 0.36 -5.64
N ASP A 153 14.27 -0.34 -6.72
CA ASP A 153 13.33 -1.45 -6.74
C ASP A 153 13.85 -2.62 -5.88
N ASP A 154 13.25 -2.86 -4.73
CA ASP A 154 13.55 -4.06 -3.93
C ASP A 154 12.69 -5.23 -4.42
N ILE A 155 13.08 -5.78 -5.58
CA ILE A 155 12.44 -6.87 -6.32
C ILE A 155 13.49 -7.92 -6.65
N LYS A 156 13.26 -9.18 -6.31
CA LYS A 156 14.18 -10.30 -6.54
C LYS A 156 14.20 -10.72 -8.01
N LYS A 157 13.07 -10.59 -8.69
CA LYS A 157 12.88 -10.97 -10.08
C LYS A 157 13.63 -9.99 -11.01
N PRO A 158 14.62 -10.45 -11.80
CA PRO A 158 15.44 -9.57 -12.61
C PRO A 158 14.64 -8.91 -13.75
N GLY A 159 14.99 -7.66 -14.06
CA GLY A 159 14.36 -6.89 -15.16
C GLY A 159 12.97 -6.35 -14.85
N VAL A 160 12.51 -6.46 -13.60
CA VAL A 160 11.23 -5.91 -13.15
C VAL A 160 11.48 -4.64 -12.36
N THR A 161 10.66 -3.62 -12.56
CA THR A 161 10.71 -2.35 -11.82
C THR A 161 9.31 -1.90 -11.41
N GLU A 162 9.22 -1.21 -10.27
CA GLU A 162 7.98 -0.56 -9.81
C GLU A 162 7.79 0.86 -10.38
N TRP A 163 8.73 1.35 -11.18
CA TRP A 163 8.78 2.75 -11.66
C TRP A 163 8.55 3.77 -10.52
N GLY A 164 9.35 3.62 -9.48
CA GLY A 164 9.40 4.52 -8.34
C GLY A 164 10.40 5.68 -8.54
N TYR A 165 10.59 6.47 -7.48
CA TYR A 165 11.59 7.54 -7.49
C TYR A 165 13.00 7.01 -7.21
N ASP A 166 13.98 7.55 -7.91
CA ASP A 166 15.42 7.31 -7.72
C ASP A 166 16.00 8.01 -6.46
N ALA A 167 15.23 8.88 -5.83
CA ALA A 167 15.62 9.64 -4.65
C ALA A 167 14.54 9.62 -3.56
N LEU A 168 14.98 9.47 -2.32
CA LEU A 168 14.15 9.51 -1.11
C LEU A 168 13.94 10.96 -0.66
N PRO A 169 12.74 11.55 -0.77
CA PRO A 169 12.46 12.94 -0.41
C PRO A 169 12.36 13.11 1.11
N ILE A 170 13.27 13.82 1.74
CA ILE A 170 13.41 13.86 3.21
C ILE A 170 12.23 14.55 3.91
N LYS A 171 11.62 15.59 3.31
CA LYS A 171 10.38 16.17 3.86
C LYS A 171 9.21 15.19 3.75
N GLY A 172 9.14 14.43 2.65
CA GLY A 172 8.18 13.35 2.50
C GLY A 172 8.34 12.27 3.58
N VAL A 173 9.59 11.86 3.88
CA VAL A 173 9.89 10.92 4.99
C VAL A 173 9.43 11.49 6.34
N ALA A 174 9.63 12.79 6.58
CA ALA A 174 9.15 13.43 7.82
C ALA A 174 7.60 13.41 7.92
N GLN A 175 6.89 13.57 6.81
CA GLN A 175 5.44 13.41 6.76
C GLN A 175 5.03 11.95 6.99
N LEU A 176 5.72 11.01 6.34
CA LEU A 176 5.50 9.57 6.51
C LEU A 176 5.68 9.15 7.98
N TYR A 177 6.76 9.56 8.63
CA TYR A 177 7.00 9.24 10.03
C TYR A 177 5.87 9.71 10.96
N LYS A 178 5.36 10.93 10.76
CA LYS A 178 4.20 11.44 11.51
C LYS A 178 2.96 10.60 11.26
N TYR A 179 2.72 10.28 10.01
CA TYR A 179 1.55 9.53 9.57
C TYR A 179 1.51 8.12 10.16
N LEU A 180 2.62 7.38 10.06
CA LEU A 180 2.73 6.03 10.61
C LEU A 180 2.48 6.00 12.13
N LYS A 181 2.97 7.00 12.86
CA LYS A 181 2.66 7.13 14.31
C LYS A 181 1.16 7.29 14.58
N LEU A 182 0.45 8.00 13.72
CA LEU A 182 -1.00 8.16 13.84
C LEU A 182 -1.74 6.89 13.43
N ALA A 183 -1.28 6.19 12.38
CA ALA A 183 -1.83 4.92 11.94
C ALA A 183 -1.68 3.85 13.03
N ARG A 184 -0.46 3.69 13.60
CA ARG A 184 -0.21 2.74 14.69
C ARG A 184 -1.14 2.94 15.89
N LYS A 185 -1.36 4.20 16.33
CA LYS A 185 -2.27 4.50 17.43
C LYS A 185 -3.72 4.07 17.20
N ARG A 186 -4.10 3.83 15.94
CA ARG A 186 -5.45 3.41 15.55
C ARG A 186 -5.61 1.89 15.46
N LEU A 187 -4.52 1.11 15.42
CA LEU A 187 -4.56 -0.35 15.29
C LEU A 187 -5.54 -1.03 16.27
N PRO A 188 -5.57 -0.70 17.58
CA PRO A 188 -6.48 -1.36 18.52
C PRO A 188 -7.97 -1.16 18.19
N ARG A 189 -8.31 -0.14 17.40
CA ARG A 189 -9.69 0.16 17.02
C ARG A 189 -10.17 -0.69 15.84
N ILE A 190 -9.28 -1.20 15.02
CA ILE A 190 -9.60 -1.95 13.80
C ILE A 190 -10.09 -3.34 14.18
N LYS A 191 -11.35 -3.65 13.86
CA LYS A 191 -11.98 -4.96 14.06
C LYS A 191 -12.20 -5.71 12.74
N THR A 192 -12.02 -5.01 11.61
CA THR A 192 -12.10 -5.55 10.26
C THR A 192 -11.14 -6.73 10.08
N PRO A 193 -11.53 -7.83 9.39
CA PRO A 193 -10.65 -8.95 9.06
C PRO A 193 -9.38 -8.52 8.33
N VAL A 194 -8.24 -9.15 8.62
CA VAL A 194 -6.93 -8.81 8.05
C VAL A 194 -6.23 -10.04 7.51
N LEU A 195 -5.78 -9.96 6.25
CA LEU A 195 -4.80 -10.87 5.65
C LEU A 195 -3.49 -10.12 5.44
N LEU A 196 -2.39 -10.63 5.98
CA LEU A 196 -1.07 -10.01 5.92
C LEU A 196 -0.07 -10.95 5.25
N PHE A 197 0.62 -10.45 4.23
CA PHE A 197 1.76 -11.11 3.58
C PHE A 197 3.06 -10.47 4.05
N HIS A 198 4.05 -11.29 4.37
CA HIS A 198 5.37 -10.85 4.81
C HIS A 198 6.47 -11.59 4.04
N SER A 199 7.31 -10.83 3.32
CA SER A 199 8.51 -11.38 2.67
C SER A 199 9.58 -11.63 3.73
N VAL A 200 10.04 -12.88 3.82
CA VAL A 200 11.10 -13.27 4.78
C VAL A 200 12.41 -12.55 4.47
N ASP A 201 12.65 -12.22 3.21
CA ASP A 201 13.86 -11.59 2.68
C ASP A 201 13.59 -10.12 2.23
N ASP A 202 12.82 -9.37 3.04
CA ASP A 202 12.52 -7.95 2.82
C ASP A 202 13.73 -7.09 3.24
N HIS A 203 14.39 -6.41 2.27
CA HIS A 203 15.55 -5.55 2.55
C HIS A 203 15.16 -4.09 2.89
N THR A 204 13.90 -3.74 2.72
CA THR A 204 13.37 -2.39 2.94
C THR A 204 12.78 -2.22 4.33
N LEU A 205 12.03 -3.23 4.81
CA LEU A 205 11.34 -3.20 6.09
C LEU A 205 11.73 -4.36 6.99
N ASP A 206 12.02 -4.02 8.22
CA ASP A 206 12.21 -4.99 9.30
C ASP A 206 10.88 -5.68 9.66
N VAL A 207 10.97 -6.98 10.01
CA VAL A 207 9.82 -7.83 10.39
C VAL A 207 8.97 -7.25 11.52
N SER A 208 9.54 -6.39 12.35
CA SER A 208 8.83 -5.72 13.45
C SER A 208 7.61 -4.91 12.98
N ASN A 209 7.56 -4.49 11.70
CA ASN A 209 6.38 -3.87 11.15
C ASN A 209 5.18 -4.82 11.13
N THR A 210 5.40 -6.06 10.69
CA THR A 210 4.41 -7.13 10.69
C THR A 210 3.99 -7.53 12.11
N GLU A 211 4.96 -7.73 13.00
CA GLU A 211 4.72 -8.10 14.40
C GLU A 211 3.89 -7.04 15.13
N ILE A 212 4.26 -5.77 15.03
CA ILE A 212 3.51 -4.66 15.63
C ILE A 212 2.06 -4.64 15.15
N ILE A 213 1.81 -4.83 13.84
CA ILE A 213 0.45 -4.84 13.32
C ILE A 213 -0.33 -6.02 13.92
N LEU A 214 0.22 -7.22 13.90
CA LEU A 214 -0.46 -8.42 14.40
C LEU A 214 -0.70 -8.37 15.91
N ASP A 215 0.20 -7.77 16.67
CA ASP A 215 0.09 -7.66 18.12
C ASP A 215 -0.89 -6.57 18.54
N GLU A 216 -0.86 -5.40 17.88
CA GLU A 216 -1.60 -4.23 18.30
C GLU A 216 -2.98 -4.08 17.64
N ILE A 217 -3.25 -4.78 16.52
CA ILE A 217 -4.54 -4.66 15.83
C ILE A 217 -5.65 -5.33 16.64
N GLY A 218 -6.79 -4.65 16.71
CA GLY A 218 -7.95 -5.13 17.48
C GLY A 218 -8.80 -6.20 16.80
N SER A 219 -8.47 -6.59 15.57
CA SER A 219 -9.14 -7.67 14.84
C SER A 219 -8.84 -9.03 15.46
N SER A 220 -9.87 -9.87 15.63
CA SER A 220 -9.72 -11.28 15.99
C SER A 220 -9.55 -12.20 14.77
N ASP A 221 -9.97 -11.75 13.58
CA ASP A 221 -9.80 -12.47 12.30
C ASP A 221 -8.56 -11.88 11.59
N LYS A 222 -7.40 -12.45 11.89
CA LYS A 222 -6.12 -12.03 11.31
C LYS A 222 -5.30 -13.25 10.90
N GLN A 223 -4.82 -13.20 9.66
CA GLN A 223 -4.03 -14.26 9.04
C GLN A 223 -2.70 -13.70 8.57
N ARG A 224 -1.61 -14.49 8.69
CA ARG A 224 -0.29 -14.18 8.16
C ARG A 224 0.14 -15.27 7.18
N ILE A 225 0.65 -14.85 6.02
CA ILE A 225 1.28 -15.72 5.03
C ILE A 225 2.70 -15.21 4.79
N GLU A 226 3.69 -16.11 4.91
CA GLU A 226 5.08 -15.80 4.60
C GLU A 226 5.37 -16.00 3.12
N LEU A 227 6.12 -15.06 2.54
CA LEU A 227 6.60 -15.10 1.17
C LEU A 227 8.08 -15.45 1.18
N LEU A 228 8.41 -16.63 0.65
CA LEU A 228 9.75 -17.20 0.79
C LEU A 228 10.68 -16.83 -0.36
N ASN A 229 10.14 -16.29 -1.46
CA ASN A 229 10.91 -16.05 -2.68
C ASN A 229 10.73 -14.65 -3.26
N SER A 230 10.37 -13.69 -2.44
CA SER A 230 10.19 -12.29 -2.85
C SER A 230 10.86 -11.33 -1.89
N TYR A 231 11.27 -10.16 -2.42
CA TYR A 231 11.72 -9.01 -1.66
C TYR A 231 10.54 -8.09 -1.31
N HIS A 232 10.81 -6.81 -1.03
CA HIS A 232 9.82 -5.86 -0.52
C HIS A 232 8.61 -5.65 -1.45
N VAL A 233 8.84 -5.45 -2.75
CA VAL A 233 7.75 -5.19 -3.73
C VAL A 233 7.19 -6.51 -4.26
N ALA A 234 6.73 -7.37 -3.35
CA ALA A 234 6.32 -8.74 -3.63
C ALA A 234 5.16 -8.87 -4.64
N THR A 235 4.39 -7.80 -4.84
CA THR A 235 3.32 -7.75 -5.87
C THR A 235 3.83 -7.81 -7.31
N LEU A 236 5.13 -7.60 -7.53
CA LEU A 236 5.80 -7.71 -8.83
C LEU A 236 6.82 -8.84 -8.88
N ASP A 237 7.01 -9.56 -7.78
CA ASP A 237 8.07 -10.53 -7.58
C ASP A 237 7.58 -11.98 -7.78
N TYR A 238 8.40 -12.96 -7.42
CA TYR A 238 8.15 -14.38 -7.65
C TYR A 238 6.93 -14.93 -6.92
N ASP A 239 6.60 -14.42 -5.72
CA ASP A 239 5.43 -14.87 -4.94
C ASP A 239 4.15 -14.06 -5.27
N ALA A 240 4.14 -13.24 -6.32
CA ALA A 240 2.98 -12.43 -6.69
C ALA A 240 1.70 -13.26 -6.86
N ASP A 241 1.79 -14.44 -7.49
CA ASP A 241 0.64 -15.33 -7.70
C ASP A 241 0.10 -15.88 -6.37
N ILE A 242 0.97 -16.14 -5.38
CA ILE A 242 0.58 -16.56 -4.03
C ILE A 242 -0.24 -15.44 -3.36
N ILE A 243 0.22 -14.20 -3.48
CA ILE A 243 -0.49 -13.02 -2.95
C ILE A 243 -1.86 -12.89 -3.61
N PHE A 244 -1.91 -12.94 -4.93
CA PHE A 244 -3.12 -12.68 -5.71
C PHE A 244 -4.20 -13.72 -5.43
N GLU A 245 -3.85 -15.00 -5.43
CA GLU A 245 -4.83 -16.07 -5.19
C GLU A 245 -5.31 -16.12 -3.74
N ASN A 246 -4.43 -15.98 -2.74
CA ASN A 246 -4.86 -15.97 -1.34
C ASN A 246 -5.71 -14.72 -1.03
N ALA A 247 -5.39 -13.57 -1.61
CA ALA A 247 -6.21 -12.37 -1.50
C ALA A 247 -7.60 -12.58 -2.13
N ARG A 248 -7.66 -13.20 -3.30
CA ARG A 248 -8.93 -13.55 -3.96
C ARG A 248 -9.78 -14.48 -3.09
N LEU A 249 -9.18 -15.51 -2.51
CA LEU A 249 -9.87 -16.44 -1.60
C LEU A 249 -10.39 -15.69 -0.36
N PHE A 250 -9.55 -14.86 0.27
CA PHE A 250 -9.93 -14.03 1.42
C PHE A 250 -11.11 -13.11 1.11
N ILE A 251 -11.13 -12.48 -0.08
CA ILE A 251 -12.24 -11.65 -0.56
C ILE A 251 -13.49 -12.51 -0.76
N GLN A 252 -13.37 -13.64 -1.46
CA GLN A 252 -14.49 -14.53 -1.78
C GLN A 252 -15.20 -15.07 -0.54
N GLU A 253 -14.46 -15.43 0.49
CA GLU A 253 -15.01 -15.94 1.76
C GLU A 253 -15.81 -14.89 2.55
N ARG A 254 -15.60 -13.58 2.26
CA ARG A 254 -16.20 -12.46 3.02
C ARG A 254 -17.10 -11.57 2.18
N SER A 255 -17.40 -11.97 0.93
CA SER A 255 -18.24 -11.22 -0.03
C SER A 255 -19.72 -11.60 -0.01
#